data_a061604c71d4bf97292200c29a64c571
#
_entry.id   a061604c71d4bf97292200c29a64c571
#
_cell.length_a   1.000
_cell.length_b   1.000
_cell.length_c   1.000
_cell.angle_alpha   90.00
_cell.angle_beta   90.00
_cell.angle_gamma   90.00
#
_symmetry.space_group_name_H-M   'P 1'
#
loop_
_entity.id
_entity.type
_entity.pdbx_description
1 polymer ?
#
loop_
_entity_poly.entity_id
_entity_poly.type
_entity_poly.pdbx_seq_one_letter_code
_entity_poly.pdbx_strand_id
1 'polypeptide(L)'
;MSGLKLPVVSLGLWHNFGDNASYENMKALCFTAFDHGITHFDLANNYGPAPGSAEKNFGILLKENFASYRDELIISTKAGYDMWDGPYGNWGSRKYLLASLDQSLKRMGLEYVDIFYHHRMDPDTPLEETVGALAVCD
;
A
#
# COMPACT_ATOMS: atom_id res chain seq x y z
N MET A 1 17.66 -10.30 7.85
CA MET A 1 16.55 -10.27 8.83
C MET A 1 16.35 -8.83 9.23
N SER A 2 15.13 -8.31 9.17
CA SER A 2 14.78 -6.98 9.70
C SER A 2 14.56 -7.06 11.21
N GLY A 3 14.81 -5.96 11.94
CA GLY A 3 14.43 -5.80 13.35
C GLY A 3 12.95 -5.45 13.56
N LEU A 4 12.20 -5.23 12.48
CA LEU A 4 10.79 -4.86 12.52
C LEU A 4 9.96 -6.02 13.10
N LYS A 5 9.18 -5.72 14.14
CA LYS A 5 8.24 -6.67 14.75
C LYS A 5 6.84 -6.36 14.24
N LEU A 6 6.26 -7.31 13.53
CA LEU A 6 4.89 -7.20 13.02
C LEU A 6 3.88 -7.73 14.05
N PRO A 7 2.67 -7.13 14.13
CA PRO A 7 1.56 -7.72 14.88
C PRO A 7 1.15 -9.06 14.23
N VAL A 8 0.55 -9.93 15.02
CA VAL A 8 0.09 -11.26 14.55
C VAL A 8 -1.03 -11.14 13.50
N VAL A 9 -1.79 -10.05 13.56
CA VAL A 9 -2.91 -9.76 12.65
C VAL A 9 -2.69 -8.40 12.01
N SER A 10 -2.99 -8.28 10.73
CA SER A 10 -3.03 -7.01 9.99
C SER A 10 -4.43 -6.75 9.43
N LEU A 11 -4.78 -5.48 9.24
CA LEU A 11 -6.01 -5.10 8.56
C LEU A 11 -5.71 -4.93 7.06
N GLY A 12 -6.28 -5.83 6.24
CA GLY A 12 -6.21 -5.72 4.78
C GLY A 12 -7.27 -4.75 4.23
N LEU A 13 -6.85 -3.83 3.38
CA LEU A 13 -7.70 -2.76 2.84
C LEU A 13 -8.17 -3.03 1.40
N TRP A 14 -8.29 -4.29 1.02
CA TRP A 14 -8.78 -4.63 -0.32
C TRP A 14 -10.29 -4.36 -0.46
N HIS A 15 -11.10 -4.86 0.49
CA HIS A 15 -12.54 -4.65 0.50
C HIS A 15 -12.93 -3.53 1.46
N ASN A 16 -14.03 -2.83 1.15
CA ASN A 16 -14.61 -1.76 1.98
C ASN A 16 -13.78 -0.47 2.07
N PHE A 17 -12.75 -0.29 1.22
CA PHE A 17 -11.93 0.92 1.18
C PHE A 17 -11.92 1.63 -0.19
N GLY A 18 -12.65 1.09 -1.18
CA GLY A 18 -12.81 1.72 -2.49
C GLY A 18 -13.80 2.90 -2.50
N ASP A 19 -13.93 3.55 -3.65
CA ASP A 19 -14.80 4.74 -3.82
C ASP A 19 -16.31 4.42 -3.67
N ASN A 20 -16.70 3.15 -3.67
CA ASN A 20 -18.06 2.69 -3.43
C ASN A 20 -18.36 2.36 -1.96
N ALA A 21 -17.40 2.52 -1.07
CA ALA A 21 -17.57 2.21 0.35
C ALA A 21 -17.82 3.47 1.18
N SER A 22 -18.47 3.30 2.32
CA SER A 22 -18.73 4.39 3.26
C SER A 22 -17.46 4.80 3.99
N TYR A 23 -17.13 6.09 3.97
CA TYR A 23 -16.00 6.63 4.73
C TYR A 23 -16.12 6.37 6.23
N GLU A 24 -17.31 6.51 6.80
CA GLU A 24 -17.56 6.24 8.21
C GLU A 24 -17.29 4.76 8.57
N ASN A 25 -17.61 3.84 7.66
CA ASN A 25 -17.30 2.43 7.85
C ASN A 25 -15.78 2.17 7.78
N MET A 26 -15.08 2.78 6.82
CA MET A 26 -13.60 2.71 6.74
C MET A 26 -12.96 3.19 8.05
N LYS A 27 -13.43 4.34 8.53
CA LYS A 27 -12.96 4.94 9.79
C LYS A 27 -13.21 4.02 10.98
N ALA A 28 -14.42 3.48 11.11
CA ALA A 28 -14.78 2.56 12.18
C ALA A 28 -13.91 1.29 12.17
N LEU A 29 -13.65 0.72 10.98
CA LEU A 29 -12.77 -0.46 10.83
C LEU A 29 -11.33 -0.15 11.28
N CYS A 30 -10.77 0.98 10.84
CA CYS A 30 -9.41 1.37 11.20
C CYS A 30 -9.28 1.69 12.70
N PHE A 31 -10.25 2.38 13.28
CA PHE A 31 -10.24 2.70 14.72
C PHE A 31 -10.36 1.44 15.56
N THR A 32 -11.30 0.56 15.22
CA THR A 32 -11.45 -0.72 15.91
C THR A 32 -10.17 -1.55 15.85
N ALA A 33 -9.54 -1.62 14.68
CA ALA A 33 -8.27 -2.33 14.52
C ALA A 33 -7.18 -1.73 15.41
N PHE A 34 -6.98 -0.42 15.34
CA PHE A 34 -5.95 0.29 16.10
C PHE A 34 -6.16 0.15 17.61
N ASP A 35 -7.40 0.34 18.10
CA ASP A 35 -7.76 0.24 19.51
C ASP A 35 -7.55 -1.18 20.08
N HIS A 36 -7.53 -2.20 19.21
CA HIS A 36 -7.23 -3.59 19.58
C HIS A 36 -5.77 -4.00 19.31
N GLY A 37 -4.89 -3.03 19.04
CA GLY A 37 -3.46 -3.29 18.83
C GLY A 37 -3.10 -3.82 17.45
N ILE A 38 -4.00 -3.75 16.47
CA ILE A 38 -3.72 -4.05 15.07
C ILE A 38 -3.16 -2.78 14.43
N THR A 39 -1.85 -2.67 14.40
CA THR A 39 -1.15 -1.48 13.90
C THR A 39 -0.66 -1.60 12.46
N HIS A 40 -0.80 -2.77 11.84
CA HIS A 40 -0.39 -3.01 10.45
C HIS A 40 -1.59 -2.91 9.50
N PHE A 41 -1.53 -1.94 8.60
CA PHE A 41 -2.51 -1.67 7.54
C PHE A 41 -1.92 -2.05 6.19
N ASP A 42 -2.56 -3.01 5.51
CA ASP A 42 -2.02 -3.63 4.30
C ASP A 42 -2.81 -3.25 3.05
N LEU A 43 -2.18 -2.47 2.17
CA LEU A 43 -2.73 -1.96 0.92
C LEU A 43 -2.08 -2.60 -0.31
N ALA A 44 -2.53 -2.18 -1.48
CA ALA A 44 -1.88 -2.34 -2.76
C ALA A 44 -2.30 -1.19 -3.68
N ASN A 45 -1.44 -0.88 -4.66
CA ASN A 45 -1.70 0.22 -5.59
C ASN A 45 -3.00 0.06 -6.39
N ASN A 46 -3.43 -1.19 -6.65
CA ASN A 46 -4.63 -1.50 -7.43
C ASN A 46 -5.90 -1.74 -6.59
N TYR A 47 -5.84 -1.64 -5.27
CA TYR A 47 -7.01 -1.85 -4.42
C TYR A 47 -8.06 -0.75 -4.62
N GLY A 48 -9.34 -1.18 -4.64
CA GLY A 48 -10.48 -0.32 -4.91
C GLY A 48 -11.82 -1.05 -4.77
N PRO A 49 -12.78 -0.84 -5.69
CA PRO A 49 -12.76 0.00 -6.90
C PRO A 49 -12.82 1.52 -6.62
N ALA A 50 -12.31 2.40 -7.52
CA ALA A 50 -11.46 2.06 -8.66
C ALA A 50 -10.01 1.80 -8.22
N PRO A 51 -9.11 1.26 -9.09
CA PRO A 51 -7.70 1.05 -8.73
C PRO A 51 -7.07 2.32 -8.16
N GLY A 52 -6.40 2.20 -7.00
CA GLY A 52 -5.81 3.33 -6.28
C GLY A 52 -6.73 4.03 -5.29
N SER A 53 -8.03 3.77 -5.33
CA SER A 53 -8.99 4.45 -4.44
C SER A 53 -8.83 4.05 -2.97
N ALA A 54 -8.45 2.81 -2.69
CA ALA A 54 -8.20 2.39 -1.32
C ALA A 54 -7.04 3.18 -0.68
N GLU A 55 -5.94 3.37 -1.40
CA GLU A 55 -4.81 4.18 -0.93
C GLU A 55 -5.21 5.65 -0.76
N LYS A 56 -5.97 6.22 -1.70
CA LYS A 56 -6.48 7.60 -1.60
C LYS A 56 -7.35 7.79 -0.37
N ASN A 57 -8.33 6.92 -0.18
CA ASN A 57 -9.27 7.00 0.94
C ASN A 57 -8.57 6.78 2.30
N PHE A 58 -7.65 5.81 2.35
CA PHE A 58 -6.83 5.61 3.54
C PHE A 58 -5.92 6.81 3.82
N GLY A 59 -5.36 7.46 2.79
CA GLY A 59 -4.57 8.69 2.94
C GLY A 59 -5.36 9.84 3.57
N ILE A 60 -6.64 10.02 3.19
CA ILE A 60 -7.53 10.99 3.82
C ILE A 60 -7.72 10.65 5.30
N LEU A 61 -8.01 9.38 5.60
CA LEU A 61 -8.21 8.88 6.95
C LEU A 61 -6.97 9.04 7.81
N LEU A 62 -5.78 8.73 7.29
CA LEU A 62 -4.50 8.96 7.96
C LEU A 62 -4.33 10.42 8.34
N LYS A 63 -4.49 11.32 7.38
CA LYS A 63 -4.31 12.75 7.58
C LYS A 63 -5.26 13.32 8.63
N GLU A 64 -6.51 12.90 8.61
CA GLU A 64 -7.55 13.45 9.50
C GLU A 64 -7.52 12.85 10.91
N ASN A 65 -7.08 11.58 11.05
CA ASN A 65 -7.29 10.86 12.30
C ASN A 65 -6.04 10.23 12.90
N PHE A 66 -5.03 9.88 12.08
CA PHE A 66 -3.85 9.13 12.51
C PHE A 66 -2.51 9.85 12.30
N ALA A 67 -2.52 11.13 11.91
CA ALA A 67 -1.29 11.86 11.62
C ALA A 67 -0.29 11.86 12.80
N SER A 68 -0.78 11.94 14.02
CA SER A 68 0.05 11.91 15.24
C SER A 68 0.55 10.52 15.63
N TYR A 69 0.06 9.48 14.98
CA TYR A 69 0.40 8.07 15.26
C TYR A 69 1.21 7.42 14.14
N ARG A 70 1.73 8.19 13.16
CA ARG A 70 2.45 7.61 12.00
C ARG A 70 3.57 6.65 12.41
N ASP A 71 4.34 6.99 13.44
CA ASP A 71 5.46 6.19 13.91
C ASP A 71 5.03 4.92 14.69
N GLU A 72 3.77 4.82 15.05
CA GLU A 72 3.18 3.65 15.70
C GLU A 72 2.49 2.72 14.71
N LEU A 73 2.34 3.14 13.44
CA LEU A 73 1.70 2.37 12.39
C LEU A 73 2.73 1.71 11.49
N ILE A 74 2.41 0.53 11.03
CA ILE A 74 3.09 -0.15 9.93
C ILE A 74 2.16 -0.09 8.72
N ILE A 75 2.60 0.58 7.69
CA ILE A 75 1.84 0.74 6.45
C ILE A 75 2.57 0.00 5.35
N SER A 76 1.91 -0.96 4.74
CA SER A 76 2.43 -1.68 3.58
C SER A 76 1.61 -1.42 2.34
N THR A 77 2.29 -1.39 1.19
CA THR A 77 1.64 -1.40 -0.11
C THR A 77 2.40 -2.29 -1.09
N LYS A 78 1.84 -2.53 -2.26
CA LYS A 78 2.35 -3.48 -3.23
C LYS A 78 2.05 -3.02 -4.65
N ALA A 79 2.87 -3.44 -5.60
CA ALA A 79 2.64 -3.25 -7.03
C ALA A 79 2.94 -4.53 -7.82
N GLY A 80 2.20 -4.75 -8.92
CA GLY A 80 2.37 -5.94 -9.75
C GLY A 80 1.22 -6.20 -10.72
N TYR A 81 0.07 -5.58 -10.51
CA TYR A 81 -1.11 -5.67 -11.38
C TYR A 81 -1.28 -4.41 -12.24
N ASP A 82 -2.19 -4.48 -13.22
CA ASP A 82 -2.47 -3.37 -14.14
C ASP A 82 -2.91 -2.11 -13.39
N MET A 83 -2.25 -0.99 -13.68
CA MET A 83 -2.54 0.30 -13.09
C MET A 83 -2.77 1.42 -14.11
N TRP A 84 -2.15 1.36 -15.27
CA TRP A 84 -2.35 2.30 -16.37
C TRP A 84 -2.09 1.66 -17.72
N ASP A 85 -2.67 2.22 -18.77
CA ASP A 85 -2.56 1.71 -20.13
C ASP A 85 -1.14 1.83 -20.68
N GLY A 86 -0.80 0.88 -21.56
CA GLY A 86 0.50 0.85 -22.24
C GLY A 86 1.49 -0.13 -21.61
N PRO A 87 2.71 -0.21 -22.14
CA PRO A 87 3.65 -1.30 -21.84
C PRO A 87 4.33 -1.18 -20.48
N TYR A 88 4.11 -0.09 -19.73
CA TYR A 88 4.83 0.19 -18.48
C TYR A 88 3.93 0.21 -17.25
N GLY A 89 2.66 -0.13 -17.39
CA GLY A 89 1.65 -0.02 -16.33
C GLY A 89 1.35 -1.30 -15.56
N ASN A 90 2.20 -2.33 -15.68
CA ASN A 90 1.94 -3.67 -15.15
C ASN A 90 3.24 -4.42 -14.81
N TRP A 91 3.13 -5.54 -14.07
CA TRP A 91 4.17 -6.51 -13.77
C TRP A 91 5.28 -6.05 -12.82
N GLY A 92 6.56 -6.36 -13.11
CA GLY A 92 7.65 -6.25 -12.15
C GLY A 92 8.89 -5.52 -12.62
N SER A 93 8.83 -4.80 -13.75
CA SER A 93 9.97 -4.01 -14.22
C SER A 93 10.35 -2.92 -13.21
N ARG A 94 11.64 -2.58 -13.17
CA ARG A 94 12.15 -1.47 -12.34
C ARG A 94 11.36 -0.19 -12.58
N LYS A 95 11.07 0.13 -13.83
CA LYS A 95 10.29 1.33 -14.19
C LYS A 95 8.90 1.32 -13.56
N TYR A 96 8.19 0.19 -13.64
CA TYR A 96 6.85 0.05 -13.09
C TYR A 96 6.84 0.13 -11.57
N LEU A 97 7.76 -0.57 -10.89
CA LEU A 97 7.80 -0.62 -9.42
C LEU A 97 8.09 0.75 -8.81
N LEU A 98 9.10 1.47 -9.31
CA LEU A 98 9.43 2.81 -8.82
C LEU A 98 8.30 3.80 -9.07
N ALA A 99 7.75 3.84 -10.30
CA ALA A 99 6.62 4.71 -10.61
C ALA A 99 5.38 4.38 -9.76
N SER A 100 5.14 3.10 -9.48
CA SER A 100 4.02 2.65 -8.64
C SER A 100 4.18 3.10 -7.20
N LEU A 101 5.37 2.99 -6.63
CA LEU A 101 5.64 3.47 -5.26
C LEU A 101 5.43 4.98 -5.16
N ASP A 102 6.00 5.75 -6.08
CA ASP A 102 5.81 7.22 -6.11
C ASP A 102 4.34 7.61 -6.18
N GLN A 103 3.55 6.91 -7.00
CA GLN A 103 2.11 7.14 -7.12
C GLN A 103 1.37 6.75 -5.84
N SER A 104 1.73 5.64 -5.21
CA SER A 104 1.14 5.17 -3.94
C SER A 104 1.39 6.17 -2.81
N LEU A 105 2.63 6.65 -2.67
CA LEU A 105 2.99 7.68 -1.69
C LEU A 105 2.18 8.97 -1.89
N LYS A 106 2.03 9.42 -3.14
CA LYS A 106 1.21 10.59 -3.47
C LYS A 106 -0.27 10.40 -3.12
N ARG A 107 -0.84 9.21 -3.42
CA ARG A 107 -2.25 8.92 -3.08
C ARG A 107 -2.49 8.92 -1.59
N MET A 108 -1.58 8.33 -0.82
CA MET A 108 -1.68 8.25 0.64
C MET A 108 -1.24 9.54 1.36
N GLY A 109 -0.52 10.45 0.66
CA GLY A 109 0.05 11.64 1.28
C GLY A 109 1.17 11.33 2.27
N LEU A 110 1.95 10.29 1.99
CA LEU A 110 3.05 9.80 2.81
C LEU A 110 4.41 10.08 2.15
N GLU A 111 5.44 10.21 2.97
CA GLU A 111 6.84 10.29 2.52
C GLU A 111 7.47 8.91 2.35
N TYR A 112 6.99 7.91 3.09
CA TYR A 112 7.44 6.52 3.01
C TYR A 112 6.34 5.54 3.42
N VAL A 113 6.49 4.28 3.02
CA VAL A 113 5.81 3.11 3.58
C VAL A 113 6.80 2.23 4.32
N ASP A 114 6.34 1.47 5.30
CA ASP A 114 7.21 0.60 6.09
C ASP A 114 7.59 -0.67 5.34
N ILE A 115 6.71 -1.12 4.44
CA ILE A 115 6.94 -2.31 3.62
C ILE A 115 6.38 -2.08 2.21
N PHE A 116 7.21 -2.34 1.20
CA PHE A 116 6.79 -2.36 -0.20
C PHE A 116 6.98 -3.76 -0.78
N TYR A 117 5.91 -4.33 -1.35
CA TYR A 117 5.93 -5.67 -1.93
C TYR A 117 5.87 -5.66 -3.45
N HIS A 118 6.55 -6.61 -4.07
CA HIS A 118 6.17 -7.06 -5.41
C HIS A 118 4.98 -8.00 -5.27
N HIS A 119 3.83 -7.65 -5.84
CA HIS A 119 2.52 -8.26 -5.56
C HIS A 119 2.35 -9.64 -6.20
N ARG A 120 3.07 -9.91 -7.29
CA ARG A 120 3.07 -11.19 -7.99
C ARG A 120 4.36 -11.36 -8.80
N MET A 121 4.77 -12.61 -8.97
CA MET A 121 5.94 -12.93 -9.79
C MET A 121 5.70 -12.52 -11.25
N ASP A 122 6.69 -11.84 -11.85
CA ASP A 122 6.71 -11.48 -13.26
C ASP A 122 7.58 -12.51 -14.01
N PRO A 123 6.99 -13.29 -14.93
CA PRO A 123 7.74 -14.33 -15.65
C PRO A 123 8.71 -13.78 -16.70
N ASP A 124 8.52 -12.53 -17.15
CA ASP A 124 9.24 -11.94 -18.27
C ASP A 124 10.33 -10.95 -17.82
N THR A 125 10.30 -10.48 -16.59
CA THR A 125 11.31 -9.58 -16.02
C THR A 125 12.35 -10.39 -15.24
N PRO A 126 13.67 -10.20 -15.50
CA PRO A 126 14.71 -10.83 -14.70
C PRO A 126 14.55 -10.53 -13.20
N LEU A 127 14.69 -11.54 -12.35
CA LEU A 127 14.52 -11.41 -10.91
C LEU A 127 15.45 -10.35 -10.30
N GLU A 128 16.66 -10.24 -10.84
CA GLU A 128 17.68 -9.26 -10.44
C GLU A 128 17.22 -7.82 -10.67
N GLU A 129 16.46 -7.56 -11.75
CA GLU A 129 15.88 -6.23 -12.00
C GLU A 129 14.80 -5.89 -10.97
N THR A 130 13.88 -6.82 -10.72
CA THR A 130 12.81 -6.65 -9.71
C THR A 130 13.38 -6.46 -8.32
N VAL A 131 14.31 -7.32 -7.89
CA VAL A 131 14.96 -7.21 -6.57
C VAL A 131 15.78 -5.94 -6.47
N GLY A 132 16.52 -5.58 -7.54
CA GLY A 132 17.28 -4.33 -7.59
C GLY A 132 16.39 -3.08 -7.55
N ALA A 133 15.15 -3.16 -8.07
CA ALA A 133 14.17 -2.09 -7.91
C ALA A 133 13.72 -1.94 -6.46
N LEU A 134 13.34 -3.05 -5.81
CA LEU A 134 12.92 -3.05 -4.41
C LEU A 134 14.02 -2.57 -3.46
N ALA A 135 15.29 -2.89 -3.74
CA ALA A 135 16.43 -2.49 -2.94
C ALA A 135 16.78 -0.99 -2.98
N VAL A 136 16.18 -0.22 -3.88
CA VAL A 136 16.35 1.25 -3.95
C VAL A 136 15.06 2.01 -3.60
N CYS A 137 14.04 1.30 -3.15
CA CYS A 137 12.80 1.87 -2.64
C CYS A 137 12.88 2.21 -1.13
N ASP A 138 14.11 2.22 -0.59
CA ASP A 138 14.41 2.57 0.81
C ASP A 138 14.40 4.09 1.04
#